data_f117fbe97a3d96d55f006c9cb2893bc7
#
_entry.id   f117fbe97a3d96d55f006c9cb2893bc7
#
_cell.length_a   1.000
_cell.length_b   1.000
_cell.length_c   1.000
_cell.angle_alpha   90.00
_cell.angle_beta   90.00
_cell.angle_gamma   90.00
#
_symmetry.space_group_name_H-M   'P 1'
#
loop_
_entity.id
_entity.type
_entity.pdbx_description
1 polymer ?
#
loop_
_entity_poly.entity_id
_entity_poly.type
_entity_poly.pdbx_seq_one_letter_code
_entity_poly.pdbx_strand_id
1 'polypeptide(L)'
;MKRQRFKFKLLAFFLFALFALLGTYGMHSIALYGNRWFTYAKNPRVRAQKQNVVPGDILDRSGVVLATSSVSEDGTVTRVYQSDEAARRAVVHLLGDSDGQVANGVESFQTAYLYGFQTGIWERIQALVTGQKRHGDNVTLTVDSSLCTAILQSFQRRASGKSGAAVVMNYKTGEVLGMVSLPTFDPMSSSAVSASSNAYWNRVTQNPYTPGSTFKLVTAAAQLRVNPSAQTMQVNCTGNLTVDGQVIHDYGSASHGAIDLKTAFMRSCNNAFAQYALSMGDKALREAAESFGFNDNFLFRDLVVENSVYPTTSRSNFNIAMSGFGQSAITATPMHLCLLAAAVANKGVMMEPVLIDRVASPSGVTRYTRSSRVYRTAMTERQAAILAEYMRAVVTSGTGTRAAVSGMIICGKTGSAETSLNGRAITNGLFIGFAQNVPYALCVVVEDIDDGQGGGSTAAPIARDIFAYLKNMQ
;
A
#
# COMPACT_ATOMS: atom_id res chain seq x y z
N MET A 1 -55.08 -21.62 25.40
CA MET A 1 -54.23 -20.64 26.12
C MET A 1 -52.74 -21.05 26.24
N LYS A 2 -52.36 -22.24 26.72
CA LYS A 2 -50.97 -22.66 26.87
C LYS A 2 -50.15 -22.63 25.55
N ARG A 3 -50.73 -23.06 24.40
CA ARG A 3 -50.08 -23.08 23.06
C ARG A 3 -49.85 -21.67 22.48
N GLN A 4 -50.72 -20.71 22.79
CA GLN A 4 -50.50 -19.31 22.39
C GLN A 4 -49.40 -18.65 23.21
N ARG A 5 -49.37 -18.88 24.54
CA ARG A 5 -48.30 -18.37 25.41
C ARG A 5 -46.91 -18.92 25.02
N PHE A 6 -46.86 -20.17 24.55
CA PHE A 6 -45.62 -20.75 24.04
C PHE A 6 -45.18 -20.07 22.75
N LYS A 7 -46.09 -19.81 21.80
CA LYS A 7 -45.76 -19.07 20.56
C LYS A 7 -45.27 -17.66 20.85
N PHE A 8 -45.89 -16.95 21.79
CA PHE A 8 -45.45 -15.61 22.21
C PHE A 8 -44.06 -15.64 22.87
N LYS A 9 -43.77 -16.63 23.71
CA LYS A 9 -42.43 -16.78 24.30
C LYS A 9 -41.36 -17.08 23.23
N LEU A 10 -41.71 -17.93 22.26
CA LEU A 10 -40.81 -18.24 21.14
C LEU A 10 -40.55 -17.00 20.28
N LEU A 11 -41.56 -16.23 19.95
CA LEU A 11 -41.45 -14.98 19.21
C LEU A 11 -40.57 -13.95 19.98
N ALA A 12 -40.84 -13.78 21.28
CA ALA A 12 -40.07 -12.89 22.13
C ALA A 12 -38.58 -13.31 22.20
N PHE A 13 -38.29 -14.60 22.29
CA PHE A 13 -36.97 -15.14 22.25
C PHE A 13 -36.24 -14.83 20.91
N PHE A 14 -36.92 -15.04 19.78
CA PHE A 14 -36.37 -14.71 18.46
C PHE A 14 -36.11 -13.21 18.29
N LEU A 15 -37.02 -12.36 18.75
CA LEU A 15 -36.81 -10.90 18.72
C LEU A 15 -35.61 -10.49 19.58
N PHE A 16 -35.51 -11.04 20.80
CA PHE A 16 -34.37 -10.76 21.68
C PHE A 16 -33.05 -11.24 21.06
N ALA A 17 -33.03 -12.44 20.49
CA ALA A 17 -31.85 -12.98 19.79
C ALA A 17 -31.46 -12.10 18.57
N LEU A 18 -32.44 -11.61 17.81
CA LEU A 18 -32.23 -10.69 16.69
C LEU A 18 -31.61 -9.36 17.17
N PHE A 19 -32.17 -8.75 18.23
CA PHE A 19 -31.63 -7.52 18.80
C PHE A 19 -30.24 -7.70 19.39
N ALA A 20 -29.95 -8.83 20.05
CA ALA A 20 -28.63 -9.17 20.54
C ALA A 20 -27.63 -9.33 19.40
N LEU A 21 -28.03 -9.98 18.30
CA LEU A 21 -27.20 -10.13 17.09
C LEU A 21 -26.94 -8.78 16.41
N LEU A 22 -27.94 -7.92 16.28
CA LEU A 22 -27.77 -6.57 15.75
C LEU A 22 -26.87 -5.71 16.65
N GLY A 23 -27.02 -5.82 17.98
CA GLY A 23 -26.15 -5.12 18.93
C GLY A 23 -24.69 -5.57 18.83
N THR A 24 -24.45 -6.87 18.78
CA THR A 24 -23.08 -7.43 18.61
C THR A 24 -22.48 -7.06 17.25
N TYR A 25 -23.26 -7.12 16.17
CA TYR A 25 -22.84 -6.65 14.86
C TYR A 25 -22.52 -5.16 14.86
N GLY A 26 -23.36 -4.33 15.49
CA GLY A 26 -23.12 -2.89 15.63
C GLY A 26 -21.83 -2.59 16.39
N MET A 27 -21.59 -3.25 17.53
CA MET A 27 -20.34 -3.11 18.29
C MET A 27 -19.13 -3.56 17.49
N HIS A 28 -19.22 -4.68 16.79
CA HIS A 28 -18.16 -5.17 15.92
C HIS A 28 -17.86 -4.19 14.78
N SER A 29 -18.90 -3.67 14.12
CA SER A 29 -18.76 -2.68 13.04
C SER A 29 -18.14 -1.38 13.55
N ILE A 30 -18.51 -0.89 14.74
CA ILE A 30 -17.91 0.29 15.36
C ILE A 30 -16.43 0.04 15.69
N ALA A 31 -16.09 -1.15 16.19
CA ALA A 31 -14.69 -1.50 16.49
C ALA A 31 -13.81 -1.54 15.24
N LEU A 32 -14.33 -2.03 14.11
CA LEU A 32 -13.60 -2.14 12.84
C LEU A 32 -13.58 -0.83 12.02
N TYR A 33 -14.72 -0.15 11.97
CA TYR A 33 -14.95 0.97 11.04
C TYR A 33 -15.12 2.32 11.76
N GLY A 34 -15.15 2.35 13.09
CA GLY A 34 -15.48 3.55 13.86
C GLY A 34 -14.58 4.74 13.53
N ASN A 35 -13.27 4.51 13.38
CA ASN A 35 -12.34 5.55 12.96
C ASN A 35 -12.66 6.06 11.55
N ARG A 36 -13.01 5.19 10.60
CA ARG A 36 -13.37 5.57 9.23
C ARG A 36 -14.66 6.39 9.19
N TRP A 37 -15.67 6.05 9.97
CA TRP A 37 -16.92 6.80 10.06
C TRP A 37 -16.73 8.15 10.75
N PHE A 38 -15.84 8.20 11.74
CA PHE A 38 -15.54 9.41 12.49
C PHE A 38 -14.81 10.45 11.62
N THR A 39 -13.95 9.98 10.70
CA THR A 39 -13.12 10.83 9.83
C THR A 39 -13.87 11.42 8.64
N TYR A 40 -15.17 11.13 8.49
CA TYR A 40 -15.95 11.68 7.39
C TYR A 40 -15.97 13.23 7.47
N ALA A 41 -15.38 13.90 6.47
CA ALA A 41 -15.14 15.34 6.46
C ALA A 41 -16.41 16.21 6.68
N LYS A 42 -17.59 15.68 6.30
CA LYS A 42 -18.90 16.33 6.50
C LYS A 42 -19.54 16.07 7.86
N ASN A 43 -18.87 15.35 8.79
CA ASN A 43 -19.40 15.11 10.13
C ASN A 43 -19.52 16.44 10.90
N PRO A 44 -20.75 16.90 11.26
CA PRO A 44 -20.94 18.21 11.92
C PRO A 44 -20.23 18.31 13.27
N ARG A 45 -20.11 17.20 13.99
CA ARG A 45 -19.42 17.15 15.30
C ARG A 45 -17.93 17.39 15.16
N VAL A 46 -17.31 16.80 14.12
CA VAL A 46 -15.90 17.02 13.80
C VAL A 46 -15.68 18.48 13.41
N ARG A 47 -16.57 19.04 12.56
CA ARG A 47 -16.48 20.44 12.14
C ARG A 47 -16.60 21.42 13.30
N ALA A 48 -17.55 21.22 14.21
CA ALA A 48 -17.71 22.05 15.41
C ALA A 48 -16.49 21.93 16.35
N GLN A 49 -15.92 20.73 16.50
CA GLN A 49 -14.73 20.52 17.33
C GLN A 49 -13.50 21.20 16.74
N LYS A 50 -13.31 21.16 15.41
CA LYS A 50 -12.20 21.82 14.71
C LYS A 50 -12.09 23.31 15.01
N GLN A 51 -13.20 23.99 15.26
CA GLN A 51 -13.22 25.42 15.58
C GLN A 51 -12.79 25.73 17.03
N ASN A 52 -12.94 24.77 17.95
CA ASN A 52 -12.80 24.97 19.40
C ASN A 52 -11.56 24.32 20.01
N VAL A 53 -10.74 23.64 19.19
CA VAL A 53 -9.56 22.93 19.64
C VAL A 53 -8.36 23.35 18.78
N VAL A 54 -7.21 23.53 19.40
CA VAL A 54 -5.92 23.65 18.71
C VAL A 54 -5.47 22.25 18.37
N PRO A 55 -5.40 21.87 17.08
CA PRO A 55 -4.94 20.54 16.67
C PRO A 55 -3.52 20.25 17.17
N GLY A 56 -3.30 19.02 17.62
CA GLY A 56 -1.98 18.56 18.03
C GLY A 56 -0.98 18.53 16.85
N ASP A 57 0.29 18.49 17.18
CA ASP A 57 1.36 18.41 16.18
C ASP A 57 1.42 17.03 15.53
N ILE A 58 1.84 17.02 14.26
CA ILE A 58 2.20 15.80 13.56
C ILE A 58 3.72 15.84 13.36
N LEU A 59 4.40 14.80 13.87
CA LEU A 59 5.85 14.69 13.82
C LEU A 59 6.26 13.45 13.01
N ASP A 60 7.41 13.52 12.36
CA ASP A 60 8.04 12.33 11.80
C ASP A 60 8.71 11.47 12.90
N ARG A 61 9.29 10.33 12.50
CA ARG A 61 9.97 9.40 13.41
C ARG A 61 11.15 10.02 14.17
N SER A 62 11.76 11.06 13.63
CA SER A 62 12.92 11.78 14.20
C SER A 62 12.51 12.97 15.06
N GLY A 63 11.20 13.24 15.18
CA GLY A 63 10.66 14.38 15.93
C GLY A 63 10.61 15.68 15.12
N VAL A 64 10.83 15.64 13.81
CA VAL A 64 10.66 16.79 12.93
C VAL A 64 9.17 17.12 12.83
N VAL A 65 8.80 18.37 13.11
CA VAL A 65 7.41 18.82 13.01
C VAL A 65 7.00 18.96 11.56
N LEU A 66 6.07 18.12 11.12
CA LEU A 66 5.52 18.13 9.76
C LEU A 66 4.32 19.06 9.63
N ALA A 67 3.49 19.14 10.67
CA ALA A 67 2.37 20.05 10.77
C ALA A 67 2.15 20.47 12.23
N THR A 68 1.94 21.75 12.45
CA THR A 68 1.63 22.36 13.75
C THR A 68 0.44 23.32 13.62
N SER A 69 0.07 24.00 14.68
CA SER A 69 -1.02 24.97 14.68
C SER A 69 -0.58 26.27 15.32
N SER A 70 -0.88 27.40 14.67
CA SER A 70 -0.74 28.74 15.25
C SER A 70 -2.10 29.26 15.69
N VAL A 71 -2.12 30.05 16.75
CA VAL A 71 -3.33 30.72 17.27
C VAL A 71 -3.07 32.22 17.19
N SER A 72 -3.90 32.93 16.41
CA SER A 72 -3.84 34.41 16.29
C SER A 72 -4.44 35.08 17.53
N GLU A 73 -4.24 36.39 17.66
CA GLU A 73 -4.77 37.18 18.79
C GLU A 73 -6.31 37.15 18.88
N ASP A 74 -7.00 37.06 17.76
CA ASP A 74 -8.46 36.90 17.68
C ASP A 74 -8.94 35.48 18.01
N GLY A 75 -8.01 34.57 18.32
CA GLY A 75 -8.29 33.17 18.62
C GLY A 75 -8.49 32.29 17.39
N THR A 76 -8.23 32.76 16.18
CA THR A 76 -8.28 31.94 14.97
C THR A 76 -7.14 30.92 14.98
N VAL A 77 -7.48 29.67 14.71
CA VAL A 77 -6.51 28.56 14.66
C VAL A 77 -6.18 28.26 13.19
N THR A 78 -4.91 28.38 12.84
CA THR A 78 -4.41 28.10 11.49
C THR A 78 -3.45 26.93 11.52
N ARG A 79 -3.64 25.96 10.62
CA ARG A 79 -2.71 24.84 10.44
C ARG A 79 -1.48 25.30 9.66
N VAL A 80 -0.30 25.00 10.17
CA VAL A 80 0.99 25.39 9.60
C VAL A 80 1.78 24.14 9.30
N TYR A 81 2.26 24.01 8.08
CA TYR A 81 3.08 22.89 7.65
C TYR A 81 4.57 23.26 7.66
N GLN A 82 5.45 22.27 7.61
CA GLN A 82 6.90 22.43 7.58
C GLN A 82 7.35 23.52 6.57
N SER A 83 8.38 24.28 6.91
CA SER A 83 8.83 25.43 6.12
C SER A 83 9.44 25.06 4.76
N ASP A 84 10.09 23.89 4.64
CA ASP A 84 10.63 23.39 3.37
C ASP A 84 9.51 22.91 2.44
N GLU A 85 9.39 23.57 1.28
CA GLU A 85 8.38 23.25 0.27
C GLU A 85 8.54 21.82 -0.28
N ALA A 86 9.78 21.37 -0.53
CA ALA A 86 10.00 20.03 -1.08
C ALA A 86 9.56 18.95 -0.08
N ALA A 87 9.85 19.15 1.20
CA ALA A 87 9.41 18.25 2.26
C ALA A 87 7.87 18.27 2.43
N ARG A 88 7.23 19.45 2.41
CA ARG A 88 5.75 19.55 2.44
C ARG A 88 5.11 18.78 1.31
N ARG A 89 5.60 19.01 0.07
CA ARG A 89 5.11 18.31 -1.13
C ARG A 89 5.33 16.81 -1.06
N ALA A 90 6.44 16.35 -0.48
CA ALA A 90 6.74 14.93 -0.37
C ALA A 90 5.79 14.19 0.56
N VAL A 91 5.29 14.84 1.61
CA VAL A 91 4.46 14.19 2.63
C VAL A 91 2.97 14.56 2.58
N VAL A 92 2.54 15.44 1.64
CA VAL A 92 1.16 15.96 1.63
C VAL A 92 0.09 14.88 1.53
N HIS A 93 0.28 13.85 0.71
CA HIS A 93 -0.69 12.75 0.58
C HIS A 93 -0.74 11.85 1.81
N LEU A 94 0.34 11.82 2.57
CA LEU A 94 0.42 11.07 3.81
C LEU A 94 -0.23 11.86 4.95
N LEU A 95 0.07 13.16 5.06
CA LEU A 95 -0.49 14.00 6.10
C LEU A 95 -1.97 14.31 5.84
N GLY A 96 -2.32 14.58 4.60
CA GLY A 96 -3.57 15.24 4.26
C GLY A 96 -3.43 16.76 4.32
N ASP A 97 -4.54 17.43 4.13
CA ASP A 97 -4.68 18.88 4.18
C ASP A 97 -5.74 19.29 5.21
N SER A 98 -5.67 20.52 5.68
CA SER A 98 -6.63 21.07 6.66
C SER A 98 -8.07 21.12 6.15
N ASP A 99 -8.23 21.23 4.83
CA ASP A 99 -9.53 21.34 4.15
C ASP A 99 -10.19 19.98 3.88
N GLY A 100 -9.43 18.88 4.05
CA GLY A 100 -9.92 17.51 3.90
C GLY A 100 -10.09 17.07 2.45
N GLN A 101 -9.34 17.66 1.52
CA GLN A 101 -9.33 17.28 0.11
C GLN A 101 -8.59 15.94 -0.10
N VAL A 102 -7.52 15.71 0.67
CA VAL A 102 -6.86 14.40 0.79
C VAL A 102 -7.61 13.56 1.82
N ALA A 103 -8.52 12.71 1.37
CA ALA A 103 -9.50 12.05 2.24
C ALA A 103 -8.90 11.08 3.27
N ASN A 104 -7.76 10.43 2.97
CA ASN A 104 -7.20 9.31 3.74
C ASN A 104 -5.83 9.63 4.36
N GLY A 105 -5.53 10.91 4.59
CA GLY A 105 -4.32 11.34 5.28
C GLY A 105 -4.45 11.27 6.81
N VAL A 106 -3.33 11.46 7.51
CA VAL A 106 -3.23 11.47 8.97
C VAL A 106 -4.17 12.52 9.61
N GLU A 107 -4.26 13.72 9.01
CA GLU A 107 -5.17 14.79 9.46
C GLU A 107 -6.63 14.32 9.54
N SER A 108 -7.07 13.53 8.58
CA SER A 108 -8.40 12.97 8.56
C SER A 108 -8.51 11.73 9.45
N PHE A 109 -7.58 10.78 9.30
CA PHE A 109 -7.68 9.47 9.92
C PHE A 109 -7.38 9.49 11.42
N GLN A 110 -6.55 10.45 11.91
CA GLN A 110 -6.23 10.63 13.32
C GLN A 110 -6.97 11.82 13.96
N THR A 111 -8.07 12.27 13.36
CA THR A 111 -8.90 13.36 13.86
C THR A 111 -9.29 13.17 15.34
N ALA A 112 -9.53 11.92 15.78
CA ALA A 112 -9.90 11.64 17.16
C ALA A 112 -8.83 12.08 18.18
N TYR A 113 -7.58 11.93 17.85
CA TYR A 113 -6.44 12.39 18.68
C TYR A 113 -6.13 13.86 18.42
N LEU A 114 -5.91 14.24 17.15
CA LEU A 114 -5.50 15.58 16.77
C LEU A 114 -6.47 16.67 17.25
N TYR A 115 -7.77 16.38 17.35
CA TYR A 115 -8.78 17.34 17.81
C TYR A 115 -9.33 17.02 19.20
N GLY A 116 -8.61 16.22 20.00
CA GLY A 116 -8.88 16.04 21.42
C GLY A 116 -10.21 15.37 21.76
N PHE A 117 -10.73 14.48 20.90
CA PHE A 117 -11.92 13.69 21.26
C PHE A 117 -11.61 12.64 22.33
N GLN A 118 -10.33 12.27 22.45
CA GLN A 118 -9.80 11.30 23.43
C GLN A 118 -9.28 11.99 24.72
N THR A 119 -9.41 13.33 24.85
CA THR A 119 -8.95 14.05 26.05
C THR A 119 -9.73 13.64 27.29
N GLY A 120 -9.02 13.51 28.42
CA GLY A 120 -9.59 13.15 29.70
C GLY A 120 -10.56 14.21 30.25
N ILE A 121 -11.41 13.81 31.20
CA ILE A 121 -12.40 14.71 31.79
C ILE A 121 -11.73 15.88 32.55
N TRP A 122 -10.60 15.64 33.16
CA TRP A 122 -9.85 16.68 33.89
C TRP A 122 -9.27 17.74 32.97
N GLU A 123 -8.73 17.39 31.83
CA GLU A 123 -8.23 18.32 30.80
C GLU A 123 -9.38 19.17 30.24
N ARG A 124 -10.60 18.61 30.13
CA ARG A 124 -11.81 19.34 29.71
C ARG A 124 -12.25 20.34 30.78
N ILE A 125 -12.24 19.93 32.05
CA ILE A 125 -12.59 20.82 33.18
C ILE A 125 -11.56 21.97 33.31
N GLN A 126 -10.27 21.66 33.19
CA GLN A 126 -9.21 22.66 33.24
C GLN A 126 -9.38 23.72 32.15
N ALA A 127 -9.62 23.29 30.88
CA ALA A 127 -9.87 24.20 29.77
C ALA A 127 -11.09 25.11 30.00
N LEU A 128 -12.16 24.57 30.58
CA LEU A 128 -13.35 25.36 30.97
C LEU A 128 -13.06 26.38 32.03
N VAL A 129 -12.28 26.04 33.05
CA VAL A 129 -11.93 26.95 34.17
C VAL A 129 -10.95 28.03 33.73
N THR A 130 -9.97 27.68 32.88
CA THR A 130 -8.94 28.62 32.40
C THR A 130 -9.38 29.48 31.22
N GLY A 131 -10.48 29.13 30.55
CA GLY A 131 -10.93 29.81 29.33
C GLY A 131 -10.00 29.57 28.11
N GLN A 132 -9.00 28.71 28.25
CA GLN A 132 -8.06 28.40 27.17
C GLN A 132 -8.66 27.38 26.20
N LYS A 133 -8.29 27.51 24.93
CA LYS A 133 -8.63 26.45 23.93
C LYS A 133 -7.95 25.15 24.31
N ARG A 134 -8.68 24.06 24.17
CA ARG A 134 -8.12 22.73 24.38
C ARG A 134 -7.12 22.41 23.25
N HIS A 135 -6.08 21.68 23.61
CA HIS A 135 -5.14 21.12 22.64
C HIS A 135 -5.46 19.64 22.37
N GLY A 136 -5.30 19.24 21.12
CA GLY A 136 -5.31 17.83 20.73
C GLY A 136 -4.00 17.13 21.08
N ASP A 137 -3.98 15.82 20.91
CA ASP A 137 -2.78 15.02 21.15
C ASP A 137 -1.82 15.08 19.94
N ASN A 138 -0.52 15.05 20.21
CA ASN A 138 0.51 15.00 19.19
C ASN A 138 0.64 13.58 18.63
N VAL A 139 0.81 13.47 17.32
CA VAL A 139 0.93 12.22 16.59
C VAL A 139 2.33 12.10 16.00
N THR A 140 3.11 11.13 16.46
CA THR A 140 4.42 10.79 15.88
C THR A 140 4.25 9.65 14.89
N LEU A 141 4.75 9.83 13.68
CA LEU A 141 4.68 8.86 12.59
C LEU A 141 5.91 7.95 12.57
N THR A 142 5.78 6.80 11.91
CA THR A 142 6.92 5.92 11.57
C THR A 142 7.73 6.43 10.38
N VAL A 143 7.22 7.43 9.68
CA VAL A 143 7.77 7.98 8.44
C VAL A 143 8.99 8.85 8.71
N ASP A 144 9.96 8.78 7.82
CA ASP A 144 11.10 9.69 7.71
C ASP A 144 10.82 10.69 6.58
N SER A 145 10.66 11.96 6.94
CA SER A 145 10.33 13.02 5.99
C SER A 145 11.48 13.31 4.99
N SER A 146 12.72 13.09 5.41
CA SER A 146 13.89 13.23 4.55
C SER A 146 13.94 12.12 3.49
N LEU A 147 13.56 10.89 3.86
CA LEU A 147 13.38 9.79 2.89
C LEU A 147 12.28 10.12 1.89
N CYS A 148 11.13 10.64 2.33
CA CYS A 148 10.05 11.06 1.42
C CYS A 148 10.54 12.14 0.43
N THR A 149 11.30 13.11 0.91
CA THR A 149 11.91 14.15 0.07
C THR A 149 12.89 13.56 -0.94
N ALA A 150 13.75 12.61 -0.53
CA ALA A 150 14.66 11.91 -1.43
C ALA A 150 13.92 11.10 -2.50
N ILE A 151 12.81 10.45 -2.15
CA ILE A 151 11.93 9.75 -3.09
C ILE A 151 11.37 10.73 -4.13
N LEU A 152 10.79 11.85 -3.69
CA LEU A 152 10.25 12.88 -4.57
C LEU A 152 11.31 13.41 -5.54
N GLN A 153 12.50 13.73 -5.04
CA GLN A 153 13.62 14.18 -5.86
C GLN A 153 14.09 13.10 -6.87
N SER A 154 14.05 11.82 -6.48
CA SER A 154 14.37 10.74 -7.42
C SER A 154 13.36 10.66 -8.56
N PHE A 155 12.06 10.80 -8.30
CA PHE A 155 11.04 10.91 -9.36
C PHE A 155 11.28 12.11 -10.27
N GLN A 156 11.58 13.28 -9.71
CA GLN A 156 11.88 14.48 -10.48
C GLN A 156 13.07 14.30 -11.43
N ARG A 157 14.10 13.59 -10.99
CA ARG A 157 15.30 13.31 -11.82
C ARG A 157 15.09 12.20 -12.84
N ARG A 158 14.32 11.15 -12.51
CA ARG A 158 14.22 9.91 -13.31
C ARG A 158 12.97 9.80 -14.16
N ALA A 159 11.89 10.45 -13.73
CA ALA A 159 10.57 10.36 -14.33
C ALA A 159 9.88 11.74 -14.31
N SER A 160 10.60 12.78 -14.74
CA SER A 160 10.09 14.15 -14.74
C SER A 160 8.78 14.26 -15.51
N GLY A 161 7.79 14.92 -14.92
CA GLY A 161 6.45 15.10 -15.51
C GLY A 161 5.56 13.86 -15.51
N LYS A 162 6.05 12.70 -15.05
CA LYS A 162 5.24 11.48 -14.94
C LYS A 162 4.54 11.42 -13.57
N SER A 163 3.34 10.87 -13.56
CA SER A 163 2.65 10.45 -12.33
C SER A 163 3.23 9.14 -11.80
N GLY A 164 2.96 8.84 -10.54
CA GLY A 164 3.42 7.58 -9.97
C GLY A 164 3.36 7.54 -8.46
N ALA A 165 3.96 6.52 -7.88
CA ALA A 165 3.98 6.31 -6.44
C ALA A 165 5.20 5.51 -5.99
N ALA A 166 5.66 5.77 -4.78
CA ALA A 166 6.59 4.88 -4.10
C ALA A 166 6.23 4.73 -2.63
N VAL A 167 6.46 3.53 -2.11
CA VAL A 167 6.32 3.21 -0.71
C VAL A 167 7.50 2.37 -0.25
N VAL A 168 7.97 2.66 0.97
CA VAL A 168 9.07 1.95 1.64
C VAL A 168 8.58 1.51 3.01
N MET A 169 8.82 0.26 3.36
CA MET A 169 8.46 -0.29 4.66
C MET A 169 9.56 -1.14 5.27
N ASN A 170 9.59 -1.22 6.58
CA ASN A 170 10.35 -2.22 7.31
C ASN A 170 9.55 -3.53 7.31
N TYR A 171 10.04 -4.55 6.59
CA TYR A 171 9.30 -5.79 6.42
C TYR A 171 9.22 -6.66 7.70
N LYS A 172 10.06 -6.38 8.71
CA LYS A 172 10.03 -7.10 9.99
C LYS A 172 9.01 -6.52 10.97
N THR A 173 8.85 -5.20 10.97
CA THR A 173 8.01 -4.49 11.95
C THR A 173 6.69 -4.00 11.38
N GLY A 174 6.58 -3.87 10.05
CA GLY A 174 5.44 -3.27 9.37
C GLY A 174 5.51 -1.74 9.27
N GLU A 175 6.52 -1.08 9.85
CA GLU A 175 6.65 0.39 9.80
C GLU A 175 6.72 0.89 8.36
N VAL A 176 5.84 1.83 8.01
CA VAL A 176 5.93 2.59 6.77
C VAL A 176 6.92 3.73 6.97
N LEU A 177 8.06 3.65 6.28
CA LEU A 177 9.16 4.61 6.42
C LEU A 177 9.06 5.77 5.45
N GLY A 178 8.47 5.55 4.29
CA GLY A 178 8.25 6.58 3.28
C GLY A 178 7.08 6.22 2.36
N MET A 179 6.33 7.25 1.99
CA MET A 179 5.18 7.12 1.09
C MET A 179 5.01 8.42 0.31
N VAL A 180 5.17 8.34 -1.01
CA VAL A 180 5.08 9.50 -1.92
C VAL A 180 4.17 9.18 -3.08
N SER A 181 3.28 10.11 -3.42
CA SER A 181 2.37 10.04 -4.55
C SER A 181 2.56 11.26 -5.47
N LEU A 182 2.52 11.05 -6.78
CA LEU A 182 2.63 12.10 -7.79
C LEU A 182 1.43 12.05 -8.77
N PRO A 183 0.96 13.19 -9.28
CA PRO A 183 1.46 14.53 -9.00
C PRO A 183 1.23 14.93 -7.54
N THR A 184 2.11 15.79 -7.03
CA THR A 184 2.01 16.34 -5.68
C THR A 184 1.68 17.83 -5.72
N PHE A 185 1.27 18.40 -4.60
CA PHE A 185 0.96 19.82 -4.46
C PHE A 185 1.50 20.38 -3.13
N ASP A 186 1.59 21.69 -3.02
CA ASP A 186 1.92 22.37 -1.77
C ASP A 186 0.63 22.71 -1.00
N PRO A 187 0.42 22.17 0.21
CA PRO A 187 -0.77 22.44 1.02
C PRO A 187 -0.86 23.91 1.49
N MET A 188 0.23 24.66 1.39
CA MET A 188 0.24 26.10 1.72
C MET A 188 0.06 27.01 0.51
N SER A 189 -0.03 26.46 -0.71
CA SER A 189 -0.26 27.26 -1.91
C SER A 189 -1.72 27.69 -2.01
N SER A 190 -1.95 28.98 -2.25
CA SER A 190 -3.28 29.51 -2.58
C SER A 190 -3.77 29.12 -4.00
N SER A 191 -2.89 28.54 -4.82
CA SER A 191 -3.24 28.09 -6.15
C SER A 191 -4.11 26.85 -6.11
N ALA A 192 -5.32 26.93 -6.66
CA ALA A 192 -6.20 25.77 -6.76
C ALA A 192 -5.53 24.66 -7.59
N VAL A 193 -5.48 23.47 -7.01
CA VAL A 193 -5.06 22.27 -7.74
C VAL A 193 -6.16 21.91 -8.71
N SER A 194 -5.79 21.69 -9.99
CA SER A 194 -6.78 21.28 -10.99
C SER A 194 -7.42 19.95 -10.58
N ALA A 195 -8.75 19.90 -10.52
CA ALA A 195 -9.50 18.68 -10.22
C ALA A 195 -9.20 17.54 -11.23
N SER A 196 -8.85 17.90 -12.46
CA SER A 196 -8.49 16.93 -13.51
C SER A 196 -7.11 16.30 -13.32
N SER A 197 -6.26 16.83 -12.42
CA SER A 197 -4.91 16.33 -12.19
C SER A 197 -4.87 15.07 -11.32
N ASN A 198 -5.97 14.72 -10.62
CA ASN A 198 -6.01 13.67 -9.59
C ASN A 198 -4.89 13.84 -8.52
N ALA A 199 -4.45 15.08 -8.29
CA ALA A 199 -3.34 15.39 -7.39
C ALA A 199 -3.69 15.21 -5.91
N TYR A 200 -4.97 15.10 -5.56
CA TYR A 200 -5.41 14.80 -4.19
C TYR A 200 -5.42 13.29 -3.88
N TRP A 201 -5.21 12.44 -4.88
CA TRP A 201 -5.24 11.00 -4.70
C TRP A 201 -3.89 10.48 -4.18
N ASN A 202 -3.95 9.75 -3.07
CA ASN A 202 -2.82 8.97 -2.61
C ASN A 202 -2.72 7.67 -3.42
N ARG A 203 -1.93 7.69 -4.48
CA ARG A 203 -1.74 6.54 -5.38
C ARG A 203 -1.19 5.32 -4.68
N VAL A 204 -0.46 5.50 -3.57
CA VAL A 204 0.10 4.36 -2.83
C VAL A 204 -1.00 3.48 -2.25
N THR A 205 -2.06 4.10 -1.73
CA THR A 205 -3.12 3.40 -0.98
C THR A 205 -4.45 3.31 -1.72
N GLN A 206 -4.70 4.22 -2.68
CA GLN A 206 -6.02 4.37 -3.30
C GLN A 206 -6.07 3.98 -4.78
N ASN A 207 -4.94 3.90 -5.48
CA ASN A 207 -4.94 3.58 -6.91
C ASN A 207 -4.55 2.11 -7.17
N PRO A 208 -5.51 1.24 -7.53
CA PRO A 208 -5.22 -0.13 -7.93
C PRO A 208 -4.67 -0.16 -9.37
N TYR A 209 -3.47 -0.66 -9.53
CA TYR A 209 -2.81 -0.87 -10.82
C TYR A 209 -2.89 -2.31 -11.27
N THR A 210 -2.90 -2.56 -12.57
CA THR A 210 -2.56 -3.87 -13.13
C THR A 210 -1.12 -4.20 -12.72
N PRO A 211 -0.87 -5.30 -11.98
CA PRO A 211 0.46 -5.59 -11.44
C PRO A 211 1.47 -6.03 -12.50
N GLY A 212 1.00 -6.51 -13.64
CA GLY A 212 1.86 -7.05 -14.69
C GLY A 212 2.82 -8.10 -14.13
N SER A 213 4.03 -8.12 -14.65
CA SER A 213 5.04 -9.12 -14.28
C SER A 213 5.45 -9.15 -12.80
N THR A 214 5.03 -8.18 -11.95
CA THR A 214 5.23 -8.30 -10.51
C THR A 214 4.38 -9.41 -9.89
N PHE A 215 3.22 -9.71 -10.48
CA PHE A 215 2.35 -10.81 -10.06
C PHE A 215 2.96 -12.20 -10.30
N LYS A 216 3.98 -12.33 -11.17
CA LYS A 216 4.73 -13.58 -11.34
C LYS A 216 5.32 -14.13 -10.04
N LEU A 217 5.50 -13.28 -9.04
CA LEU A 217 5.86 -13.69 -7.68
C LEU A 217 4.78 -14.60 -7.08
N VAL A 218 3.50 -14.20 -7.20
CA VAL A 218 2.35 -14.99 -6.72
C VAL A 218 2.22 -16.30 -7.51
N THR A 219 2.37 -16.24 -8.83
CA THR A 219 2.29 -17.41 -9.71
C THR A 219 3.43 -18.39 -9.42
N ALA A 220 4.65 -17.90 -9.20
CA ALA A 220 5.78 -18.77 -8.83
C ALA A 220 5.58 -19.40 -7.44
N ALA A 221 5.05 -18.66 -6.46
CA ALA A 221 4.68 -19.20 -5.15
C ALA A 221 3.61 -20.30 -5.29
N ALA A 222 2.60 -20.09 -6.14
CA ALA A 222 1.57 -21.07 -6.44
C ALA A 222 2.19 -22.35 -7.04
N GLN A 223 3.07 -22.21 -8.02
CA GLN A 223 3.75 -23.34 -8.68
C GLN A 223 4.60 -24.13 -7.68
N LEU A 224 5.36 -23.44 -6.82
CA LEU A 224 6.15 -24.08 -5.75
C LEU A 224 5.27 -24.77 -4.69
N ARG A 225 4.02 -24.36 -4.54
CA ARG A 225 3.07 -24.96 -3.58
C ARG A 225 2.45 -26.24 -4.13
N VAL A 226 2.06 -26.25 -5.42
CA VAL A 226 1.28 -27.36 -5.98
C VAL A 226 2.14 -28.40 -6.71
N ASN A 227 3.36 -28.05 -7.12
CA ASN A 227 4.24 -28.95 -7.87
C ASN A 227 5.57 -29.20 -7.14
N PRO A 228 5.80 -30.38 -6.58
CA PRO A 228 7.07 -30.72 -5.92
C PRO A 228 8.30 -30.57 -6.83
N SER A 229 8.15 -30.73 -8.12
CA SER A 229 9.21 -30.64 -9.14
C SER A 229 9.32 -29.23 -9.76
N ALA A 230 8.64 -28.21 -9.23
CA ALA A 230 8.56 -26.87 -9.81
C ALA A 230 9.93 -26.26 -10.15
N GLN A 231 10.95 -26.51 -9.32
CA GLN A 231 12.29 -25.92 -9.53
C GLN A 231 13.05 -26.54 -10.69
N THR A 232 12.79 -27.80 -11.02
CA THR A 232 13.49 -28.56 -12.08
C THR A 232 12.66 -28.74 -13.33
N MET A 233 11.34 -28.49 -13.24
CA MET A 233 10.43 -28.56 -14.38
C MET A 233 10.80 -27.51 -15.42
N GLN A 234 10.96 -27.95 -16.68
CA GLN A 234 11.19 -27.05 -17.80
C GLN A 234 9.91 -26.83 -18.60
N VAL A 235 9.74 -25.61 -19.09
CA VAL A 235 8.74 -25.26 -20.10
C VAL A 235 9.41 -24.71 -21.34
N ASN A 236 8.84 -24.99 -22.51
CA ASN A 236 9.40 -24.51 -23.77
C ASN A 236 8.78 -23.14 -24.12
N CYS A 237 9.61 -22.11 -24.18
CA CYS A 237 9.22 -20.77 -24.61
C CYS A 237 9.62 -20.56 -26.07
N THR A 238 8.64 -20.49 -26.93
CA THR A 238 8.80 -20.23 -28.38
C THR A 238 8.66 -18.75 -28.76
N GLY A 239 8.48 -17.85 -27.72
CA GLY A 239 8.19 -16.44 -27.93
C GLY A 239 6.69 -16.13 -28.05
N ASN A 240 5.90 -17.07 -28.53
CA ASN A 240 4.45 -16.94 -28.71
C ASN A 240 3.74 -18.19 -28.16
N LEU A 241 2.57 -17.98 -27.55
CA LEU A 241 1.70 -19.07 -27.07
C LEU A 241 0.27 -18.78 -27.51
N THR A 242 -0.33 -19.70 -28.29
CA THR A 242 -1.74 -19.59 -28.68
C THR A 242 -2.62 -20.28 -27.66
N VAL A 243 -3.61 -19.59 -27.11
CA VAL A 243 -4.59 -20.10 -26.16
C VAL A 243 -5.97 -19.60 -26.58
N ASP A 244 -6.94 -20.51 -26.71
CA ASP A 244 -8.33 -20.19 -27.15
C ASP A 244 -8.36 -19.33 -28.43
N GLY A 245 -7.41 -19.58 -29.37
CA GLY A 245 -7.29 -18.83 -30.64
C GLY A 245 -6.64 -17.45 -30.55
N GLN A 246 -6.23 -17.02 -29.36
CA GLN A 246 -5.55 -15.74 -29.14
C GLN A 246 -4.07 -15.95 -28.82
N VAL A 247 -3.20 -15.04 -29.28
CA VAL A 247 -1.74 -15.18 -29.14
C VAL A 247 -1.24 -14.33 -27.96
N ILE A 248 -0.50 -14.96 -27.06
CA ILE A 248 0.26 -14.31 -25.98
C ILE A 248 1.71 -14.19 -26.45
N HIS A 249 2.25 -12.98 -26.43
CA HIS A 249 3.62 -12.68 -26.81
C HIS A 249 4.52 -12.48 -25.58
N ASP A 250 5.76 -12.94 -25.67
CA ASP A 250 6.83 -12.44 -24.83
C ASP A 250 7.25 -11.03 -25.28
N TYR A 251 7.92 -10.28 -24.41
CA TYR A 251 8.43 -8.96 -24.75
C TYR A 251 9.37 -9.05 -25.95
N GLY A 252 9.03 -8.31 -27.00
CA GLY A 252 9.76 -8.36 -28.26
C GLY A 252 9.69 -9.73 -28.97
N SER A 253 8.69 -10.57 -28.66
CA SER A 253 8.54 -11.95 -29.20
C SER A 253 9.78 -12.83 -28.97
N ALA A 254 10.54 -12.59 -27.92
CA ALA A 254 11.78 -13.29 -27.61
C ALA A 254 11.50 -14.77 -27.28
N SER A 255 12.16 -15.69 -28.00
CA SER A 255 12.16 -17.12 -27.69
C SER A 255 13.28 -17.44 -26.70
N HIS A 256 12.93 -18.14 -25.62
CA HIS A 256 13.88 -18.52 -24.56
C HIS A 256 14.26 -20.00 -24.60
N GLY A 257 13.58 -20.81 -25.44
CA GLY A 257 13.76 -22.27 -25.49
C GLY A 257 13.25 -22.97 -24.22
N ALA A 258 13.85 -24.10 -23.90
CA ALA A 258 13.54 -24.84 -22.67
C ALA A 258 14.16 -24.15 -21.46
N ILE A 259 13.32 -23.63 -20.54
CA ILE A 259 13.73 -22.87 -19.36
C ILE A 259 13.01 -23.37 -18.11
N ASP A 260 13.71 -23.33 -16.98
CA ASP A 260 13.18 -23.61 -15.65
C ASP A 260 12.45 -22.39 -15.04
N LEU A 261 11.80 -22.58 -13.89
CA LEU A 261 11.04 -21.55 -13.22
C LEU A 261 11.92 -20.34 -12.81
N LYS A 262 13.18 -20.57 -12.38
CA LYS A 262 14.12 -19.50 -12.02
C LYS A 262 14.47 -18.65 -13.22
N THR A 263 14.83 -19.27 -14.33
CA THR A 263 15.18 -18.57 -15.59
C THR A 263 13.97 -17.82 -16.15
N ALA A 264 12.78 -18.45 -16.15
CA ALA A 264 11.54 -17.81 -16.57
C ALA A 264 11.21 -16.56 -15.70
N PHE A 265 11.41 -16.65 -14.38
CA PHE A 265 11.20 -15.52 -13.46
C PHE A 265 12.24 -14.41 -13.70
N MET A 266 13.51 -14.76 -13.81
CA MET A 266 14.64 -13.84 -14.04
C MET A 266 14.47 -13.06 -15.35
N ARG A 267 14.11 -13.77 -16.45
CA ARG A 267 13.86 -13.17 -17.77
C ARG A 267 12.49 -12.54 -17.91
N SER A 268 11.61 -12.77 -16.92
CA SER A 268 10.23 -12.30 -16.94
C SER A 268 9.39 -12.85 -18.12
N CYS A 269 9.61 -14.11 -18.52
CA CYS A 269 8.97 -14.76 -19.64
C CYS A 269 7.43 -14.88 -19.45
N ASN A 270 6.63 -14.24 -20.31
CA ASN A 270 5.17 -14.32 -20.28
C ASN A 270 4.68 -15.70 -20.69
N ASN A 271 5.29 -16.25 -21.74
CA ASN A 271 4.96 -17.55 -22.30
C ASN A 271 5.06 -18.65 -21.22
N ALA A 272 6.18 -18.72 -20.49
CA ALA A 272 6.36 -19.70 -19.42
C ALA A 272 5.33 -19.52 -18.30
N PHE A 273 5.08 -18.28 -17.86
CA PHE A 273 4.12 -18.02 -16.78
C PHE A 273 2.67 -18.26 -17.19
N ALA A 274 2.31 -18.06 -18.45
CA ALA A 274 1.03 -18.47 -19.02
C ALA A 274 0.87 -20.01 -18.98
N GLN A 275 1.90 -20.77 -19.37
CA GLN A 275 1.91 -22.23 -19.29
C GLN A 275 1.79 -22.73 -17.85
N TYR A 276 2.50 -22.12 -16.88
CA TYR A 276 2.35 -22.46 -15.46
C TYR A 276 0.94 -22.21 -14.96
N ALA A 277 0.33 -21.05 -15.30
CA ALA A 277 -1.04 -20.73 -14.89
C ALA A 277 -2.05 -21.75 -15.45
N LEU A 278 -1.93 -22.12 -16.72
CA LEU A 278 -2.78 -23.14 -17.34
C LEU A 278 -2.61 -24.52 -16.71
N SER A 279 -1.37 -24.91 -16.40
CA SER A 279 -1.09 -26.21 -15.78
C SER A 279 -1.63 -26.34 -14.36
N MET A 280 -1.64 -25.24 -13.59
CA MET A 280 -2.18 -25.21 -12.22
C MET A 280 -3.69 -25.05 -12.19
N GLY A 281 -4.25 -24.35 -13.19
CA GLY A 281 -5.65 -23.95 -13.24
C GLY A 281 -5.99 -22.75 -12.37
N ASP A 282 -7.16 -22.16 -12.64
CA ASP A 282 -7.61 -20.91 -11.99
C ASP A 282 -7.74 -21.01 -10.46
N LYS A 283 -8.21 -22.19 -9.97
CA LYS A 283 -8.41 -22.40 -8.53
C LYS A 283 -7.11 -22.27 -7.74
N ALA A 284 -6.05 -22.96 -8.19
CA ALA A 284 -4.76 -22.93 -7.48
C ALA A 284 -4.11 -21.54 -7.52
N LEU A 285 -4.24 -20.84 -8.65
CA LEU A 285 -3.72 -19.47 -8.79
C LEU A 285 -4.49 -18.47 -7.94
N ARG A 286 -5.82 -18.61 -7.85
CA ARG A 286 -6.68 -17.80 -6.97
C ARG A 286 -6.35 -18.02 -5.51
N GLU A 287 -6.29 -19.27 -5.04
CA GLU A 287 -5.92 -19.59 -3.65
C GLU A 287 -4.54 -19.03 -3.28
N ALA A 288 -3.59 -19.04 -4.23
CA ALA A 288 -2.32 -18.39 -4.02
C ALA A 288 -2.47 -16.87 -3.90
N ALA A 289 -3.20 -16.22 -4.81
CA ALA A 289 -3.45 -14.79 -4.74
C ALA A 289 -4.13 -14.40 -3.40
N GLU A 290 -5.14 -15.15 -2.98
CA GLU A 290 -5.82 -14.94 -1.71
C GLU A 290 -4.91 -15.15 -0.50
N SER A 291 -3.96 -16.10 -0.56
CA SER A 291 -2.97 -16.25 0.51
C SER A 291 -2.05 -15.02 0.65
N PHE A 292 -1.86 -14.27 -0.42
CA PHE A 292 -1.15 -13.00 -0.41
C PHE A 292 -2.03 -11.78 -0.07
N GLY A 293 -3.35 -11.94 0.10
CA GLY A 293 -4.26 -10.85 0.48
C GLY A 293 -5.08 -10.27 -0.66
N PHE A 294 -5.04 -10.83 -1.87
CA PHE A 294 -6.00 -10.46 -2.90
C PHE A 294 -7.42 -10.85 -2.46
N ASN A 295 -8.41 -10.08 -2.87
CA ASN A 295 -9.82 -10.24 -2.48
C ASN A 295 -10.09 -10.10 -0.98
N ASP A 296 -9.08 -9.67 -0.18
CA ASP A 296 -9.29 -9.40 1.23
C ASP A 296 -9.65 -7.93 1.48
N ASN A 297 -10.28 -7.69 2.61
CA ASN A 297 -10.60 -6.33 3.04
C ASN A 297 -9.45 -5.80 3.91
N PHE A 298 -8.66 -4.86 3.38
CA PHE A 298 -7.54 -4.25 4.10
C PHE A 298 -8.04 -3.31 5.21
N LEU A 299 -8.40 -3.88 6.35
CA LEU A 299 -8.82 -3.16 7.54
C LEU A 299 -7.61 -2.83 8.45
N PHE A 300 -6.55 -2.27 7.86
CA PHE A 300 -5.39 -1.85 8.63
C PHE A 300 -5.74 -0.72 9.60
N ARG A 301 -5.09 -0.74 10.75
CA ARG A 301 -5.37 0.14 11.88
C ARG A 301 -5.12 1.61 11.58
N ASP A 302 -3.99 1.87 10.90
CA ASP A 302 -3.45 3.21 10.72
C ASP A 302 -3.63 3.76 9.30
N LEU A 303 -4.05 2.91 8.35
CA LEU A 303 -4.14 3.22 6.93
C LEU A 303 -5.43 2.70 6.32
N VAL A 304 -5.99 3.46 5.41
CA VAL A 304 -7.04 2.99 4.50
C VAL A 304 -6.39 2.63 3.17
N VAL A 305 -6.43 1.37 2.80
CA VAL A 305 -5.87 0.86 1.55
C VAL A 305 -6.99 0.23 0.75
N GLU A 306 -7.10 0.58 -0.54
CA GLU A 306 -8.06 -0.04 -1.45
C GLU A 306 -7.73 -1.51 -1.67
N ASN A 307 -8.79 -2.32 -1.80
CA ASN A 307 -8.64 -3.76 -1.95
C ASN A 307 -8.01 -4.12 -3.30
N SER A 308 -7.13 -5.09 -3.26
CA SER A 308 -6.56 -5.69 -4.45
C SER A 308 -7.42 -6.86 -4.91
N VAL A 309 -7.59 -6.99 -6.22
CA VAL A 309 -8.57 -7.92 -6.79
C VAL A 309 -7.88 -8.98 -7.63
N TYR A 310 -8.24 -10.23 -7.38
CA TYR A 310 -8.10 -11.36 -8.30
C TYR A 310 -9.49 -11.81 -8.75
N PRO A 311 -9.78 -11.96 -10.05
CA PRO A 311 -11.13 -12.29 -10.53
C PRO A 311 -11.67 -13.59 -9.94
N THR A 312 -12.94 -13.59 -9.51
CA THR A 312 -13.60 -14.74 -8.87
C THR A 312 -14.61 -15.46 -9.76
N THR A 313 -14.96 -14.85 -10.89
CA THR A 313 -15.89 -15.45 -11.87
C THR A 313 -15.20 -16.49 -12.74
N SER A 314 -15.97 -17.39 -13.38
CA SER A 314 -15.45 -18.35 -14.38
C SER A 314 -14.79 -17.63 -15.53
N ARG A 315 -13.65 -18.14 -15.99
CA ARG A 315 -12.81 -17.49 -17.02
C ARG A 315 -12.36 -18.48 -18.10
N SER A 316 -12.11 -17.95 -19.32
CA SER A 316 -11.49 -18.70 -20.40
C SER A 316 -10.05 -19.08 -20.06
N ASN A 317 -9.51 -20.09 -20.75
CA ASN A 317 -8.10 -20.46 -20.61
C ASN A 317 -7.17 -19.29 -20.95
N PHE A 318 -7.53 -18.47 -21.96
CA PHE A 318 -6.78 -17.26 -22.29
C PHE A 318 -6.67 -16.30 -21.10
N ASN A 319 -7.78 -16.02 -20.41
CA ASN A 319 -7.78 -15.14 -19.24
C ASN A 319 -7.01 -15.76 -18.05
N ILE A 320 -7.04 -17.08 -17.88
CA ILE A 320 -6.24 -17.79 -16.87
C ILE A 320 -4.75 -17.64 -17.20
N ALA A 321 -4.37 -17.87 -18.45
CA ALA A 321 -3.00 -17.72 -18.94
C ALA A 321 -2.47 -16.27 -18.73
N MET A 322 -3.28 -15.26 -19.11
CA MET A 322 -2.98 -13.84 -18.90
C MET A 322 -2.77 -13.50 -17.41
N SER A 323 -3.54 -14.13 -16.54
CA SER A 323 -3.41 -13.95 -15.08
C SER A 323 -2.08 -14.48 -14.54
N GLY A 324 -1.48 -15.49 -15.20
CA GLY A 324 -0.18 -16.03 -14.80
C GLY A 324 0.94 -14.99 -14.76
N PHE A 325 0.81 -13.90 -15.51
CA PHE A 325 1.77 -12.82 -15.52
C PHE A 325 1.15 -11.44 -15.16
N GLY A 326 0.00 -11.47 -14.42
CA GLY A 326 -0.55 -10.30 -13.77
C GLY A 326 -1.34 -9.37 -14.70
N GLN A 327 -1.91 -9.91 -15.77
CA GLN A 327 -2.85 -9.24 -16.66
C GLN A 327 -4.29 -9.75 -16.38
N SER A 328 -5.27 -9.39 -17.22
CA SER A 328 -6.65 -9.93 -17.14
C SER A 328 -7.41 -9.54 -15.86
N ALA A 329 -7.66 -8.25 -15.65
CA ALA A 329 -8.48 -7.69 -14.58
C ALA A 329 -7.93 -7.94 -13.15
N ILE A 330 -6.68 -8.34 -13.00
CA ILE A 330 -5.99 -8.33 -11.71
C ILE A 330 -5.57 -6.90 -11.39
N THR A 331 -5.85 -6.45 -10.17
CA THR A 331 -5.43 -5.12 -9.71
C THR A 331 -4.82 -5.17 -8.31
N ALA A 332 -3.83 -4.33 -8.05
CA ALA A 332 -3.19 -4.20 -6.75
C ALA A 332 -2.69 -2.77 -6.51
N THR A 333 -2.84 -2.29 -5.28
CA THR A 333 -2.26 -1.00 -4.87
C THR A 333 -0.74 -1.11 -4.70
N PRO A 334 0.04 -0.04 -4.85
CA PRO A 334 1.48 -0.03 -4.56
C PRO A 334 1.80 -0.49 -3.13
N MET A 335 0.96 -0.16 -2.15
CA MET A 335 1.09 -0.67 -0.78
C MET A 335 1.01 -2.20 -0.76
N HIS A 336 0.03 -2.81 -1.40
CA HIS A 336 -0.08 -4.26 -1.45
C HIS A 336 1.06 -4.91 -2.23
N LEU A 337 1.49 -4.30 -3.33
CA LEU A 337 2.67 -4.78 -4.10
C LEU A 337 3.96 -4.73 -3.25
N CYS A 338 4.12 -3.73 -2.39
CA CYS A 338 5.21 -3.67 -1.41
C CYS A 338 5.11 -4.83 -0.40
N LEU A 339 3.90 -5.13 0.08
CA LEU A 339 3.66 -6.26 1.00
C LEU A 339 4.00 -7.62 0.37
N LEU A 340 3.82 -7.80 -0.94
CA LEU A 340 4.25 -9.02 -1.64
C LEU A 340 5.78 -9.21 -1.52
N ALA A 341 6.55 -8.16 -1.79
CA ALA A 341 8.01 -8.20 -1.66
C ALA A 341 8.44 -8.37 -0.19
N ALA A 342 7.77 -7.68 0.74
CA ALA A 342 7.98 -7.79 2.18
C ALA A 342 7.75 -9.20 2.69
N ALA A 343 6.71 -9.90 2.20
CA ALA A 343 6.44 -11.30 2.57
C ALA A 343 7.60 -12.23 2.21
N VAL A 344 8.17 -12.09 1.00
CA VAL A 344 9.36 -12.88 0.61
C VAL A 344 10.54 -12.58 1.53
N ALA A 345 10.80 -11.28 1.79
CA ALA A 345 11.90 -10.83 2.65
C ALA A 345 11.77 -11.34 4.09
N ASN A 346 10.54 -11.45 4.59
CA ASN A 346 10.19 -11.84 5.96
C ASN A 346 9.73 -13.31 6.06
N LYS A 347 10.38 -14.22 5.32
CA LYS A 347 10.18 -15.66 5.42
C LYS A 347 8.73 -16.13 5.21
N GLY A 348 8.00 -15.43 4.39
CA GLY A 348 6.60 -15.72 4.06
C GLY A 348 5.57 -14.96 4.89
N VAL A 349 5.98 -14.20 5.88
CA VAL A 349 5.11 -13.46 6.80
C VAL A 349 4.91 -12.02 6.34
N MET A 350 3.67 -11.61 6.13
CA MET A 350 3.26 -10.23 5.87
C MET A 350 2.93 -9.54 7.19
N MET A 351 3.61 -8.44 7.48
CA MET A 351 3.28 -7.59 8.62
C MET A 351 2.20 -6.58 8.26
N GLU A 352 1.32 -6.24 9.22
CA GLU A 352 0.37 -5.15 9.07
C GLU A 352 1.14 -3.82 8.91
N PRO A 353 0.83 -2.99 7.88
CA PRO A 353 1.45 -1.68 7.75
C PRO A 353 1.12 -0.78 8.95
N VAL A 354 2.14 -0.20 9.55
CA VAL A 354 2.03 0.71 10.71
C VAL A 354 2.53 2.09 10.30
N LEU A 355 1.70 3.11 10.51
CA LEU A 355 2.01 4.50 10.19
C LEU A 355 2.20 5.35 11.45
N ILE A 356 1.49 5.03 12.53
CA ILE A 356 1.54 5.77 13.80
C ILE A 356 2.51 5.08 14.75
N ASP A 357 3.55 5.79 15.16
CA ASP A 357 4.51 5.31 16.15
C ASP A 357 3.96 5.53 17.57
N ARG A 358 3.56 6.76 17.86
CA ARG A 358 3.11 7.16 19.18
C ARG A 358 2.09 8.31 19.09
N VAL A 359 1.17 8.33 20.04
CA VAL A 359 0.31 9.49 20.34
C VAL A 359 0.51 9.89 21.78
N ALA A 360 0.75 11.17 22.02
CA ALA A 360 0.92 11.71 23.36
C ALA A 360 0.22 13.06 23.51
N SER A 361 -0.29 13.36 24.71
CA SER A 361 -0.81 14.68 25.03
C SER A 361 0.30 15.73 24.95
N PRO A 362 -0.03 17.05 24.84
CA PRO A 362 0.96 18.13 24.93
C PRO A 362 1.77 18.10 26.23
N SER A 363 1.20 17.56 27.32
CA SER A 363 1.88 17.37 28.62
C SER A 363 2.78 16.12 28.66
N GLY A 364 2.89 15.35 27.54
CA GLY A 364 3.76 14.17 27.45
C GLY A 364 3.11 12.86 27.88
N VAL A 365 1.84 12.83 28.27
CA VAL A 365 1.14 11.59 28.63
C VAL A 365 0.89 10.75 27.37
N THR A 366 1.47 9.57 27.31
CA THR A 366 1.29 8.64 26.18
C THR A 366 -0.13 8.06 26.16
N ARG A 367 -0.83 8.22 25.04
CA ARG A 367 -2.17 7.67 24.77
C ARG A 367 -2.10 6.37 23.97
N TYR A 368 -1.14 6.29 23.07
CA TYR A 368 -0.94 5.15 22.18
C TYR A 368 0.55 4.95 21.90
N THR A 369 0.95 3.71 21.83
CA THR A 369 2.26 3.27 21.32
C THR A 369 2.04 2.13 20.35
N ARG A 370 2.75 2.14 19.25
CA ARG A 370 2.63 1.12 18.21
C ARG A 370 2.94 -0.28 18.73
N SER A 371 2.33 -1.25 18.07
CA SER A 371 2.69 -2.66 18.19
C SER A 371 2.72 -3.29 16.81
N SER A 372 3.78 -4.01 16.50
CA SER A 372 3.86 -4.80 15.26
C SER A 372 2.88 -5.96 15.32
N ARG A 373 2.17 -6.19 14.22
CA ARG A 373 1.21 -7.30 14.08
C ARG A 373 1.47 -8.04 12.78
N VAL A 374 1.32 -9.35 12.85
CA VAL A 374 1.27 -10.17 11.63
C VAL A 374 -0.10 -9.96 10.98
N TYR A 375 -0.09 -9.57 9.72
CA TYR A 375 -1.31 -9.54 8.91
C TYR A 375 -1.70 -10.95 8.47
N ARG A 376 -0.75 -11.68 7.84
CA ARG A 376 -0.94 -13.08 7.43
C ARG A 376 0.39 -13.78 7.11
N THR A 377 0.33 -15.10 6.98
CA THR A 377 1.41 -15.91 6.39
C THR A 377 1.01 -16.29 4.97
N ALA A 378 1.71 -15.73 3.97
CA ALA A 378 1.41 -15.90 2.56
C ALA A 378 1.99 -17.19 1.97
N MET A 379 3.13 -17.64 2.49
CA MET A 379 3.87 -18.81 2.01
C MET A 379 4.76 -19.39 3.10
N THR A 380 5.32 -20.58 2.87
CA THR A 380 6.30 -21.19 3.76
C THR A 380 7.67 -20.49 3.67
N GLU A 381 8.49 -20.60 4.73
CA GLU A 381 9.86 -20.06 4.73
C GLU A 381 10.71 -20.62 3.59
N ARG A 382 10.56 -21.93 3.27
CA ARG A 382 11.24 -22.55 2.14
C ARG A 382 10.87 -21.91 0.81
N GLN A 383 9.58 -21.66 0.56
CA GLN A 383 9.12 -20.98 -0.65
C GLN A 383 9.65 -19.55 -0.72
N ALA A 384 9.63 -18.83 0.39
CA ALA A 384 10.18 -17.48 0.47
C ALA A 384 11.68 -17.44 0.16
N ALA A 385 12.47 -18.40 0.68
CA ALA A 385 13.90 -18.49 0.39
C ALA A 385 14.19 -18.72 -1.11
N ILE A 386 13.44 -19.62 -1.77
CA ILE A 386 13.54 -19.88 -3.19
C ILE A 386 13.19 -18.62 -4.02
N LEU A 387 12.08 -17.95 -3.66
CA LEU A 387 11.66 -16.73 -4.34
C LEU A 387 12.64 -15.57 -4.13
N ALA A 388 13.25 -15.46 -2.95
CA ALA A 388 14.31 -14.47 -2.68
C ALA A 388 15.51 -14.70 -3.61
N GLU A 389 15.92 -15.95 -3.83
CA GLU A 389 16.97 -16.30 -4.77
C GLU A 389 16.59 -15.90 -6.22
N TYR A 390 15.33 -16.17 -6.65
CA TYR A 390 14.84 -15.78 -7.97
C TYR A 390 14.80 -14.25 -8.13
N MET A 391 14.31 -13.54 -7.12
CA MET A 391 14.29 -12.08 -7.09
C MET A 391 15.72 -11.49 -7.09
N ARG A 392 16.68 -12.18 -6.45
CA ARG A 392 18.09 -11.79 -6.53
C ARG A 392 18.61 -11.94 -7.95
N ALA A 393 18.32 -13.04 -8.64
CA ALA A 393 18.72 -13.26 -10.03
C ALA A 393 18.19 -12.18 -10.97
N VAL A 394 16.96 -11.67 -10.76
CA VAL A 394 16.41 -10.54 -11.54
C VAL A 394 17.31 -9.30 -11.45
N VAL A 395 17.86 -9.01 -10.26
CA VAL A 395 18.70 -7.82 -10.04
C VAL A 395 20.15 -8.05 -10.45
N THR A 396 20.65 -9.29 -10.38
CA THR A 396 22.07 -9.57 -10.78
C THR A 396 22.24 -9.77 -12.27
N SER A 397 21.29 -10.39 -12.95
CA SER A 397 21.46 -10.87 -14.33
C SER A 397 20.18 -10.80 -15.18
N GLY A 398 19.08 -10.27 -14.60
CA GLY A 398 17.79 -10.21 -15.26
C GLY A 398 17.35 -8.80 -15.62
N THR A 399 16.03 -8.61 -15.64
CA THR A 399 15.36 -7.36 -16.06
C THR A 399 15.52 -6.20 -15.07
N GLY A 400 15.98 -6.45 -13.84
CA GLY A 400 16.06 -5.47 -12.75
C GLY A 400 17.47 -4.99 -12.40
N THR A 401 18.47 -5.19 -13.27
CA THR A 401 19.89 -4.85 -12.98
C THR A 401 20.11 -3.39 -12.60
N ARG A 402 19.27 -2.48 -13.08
CA ARG A 402 19.34 -1.05 -12.75
C ARG A 402 18.92 -0.71 -11.31
N ALA A 403 18.37 -1.67 -10.55
CA ALA A 403 18.07 -1.51 -9.13
C ALA A 403 19.26 -1.86 -8.22
N ALA A 404 20.37 -2.39 -8.77
CA ALA A 404 21.51 -2.81 -7.99
C ALA A 404 22.20 -1.63 -7.30
N VAL A 405 22.55 -1.84 -6.02
CA VAL A 405 23.32 -0.88 -5.19
C VAL A 405 24.55 -1.60 -4.65
N SER A 406 25.73 -1.00 -4.82
CA SER A 406 26.99 -1.55 -4.29
C SER A 406 26.92 -1.69 -2.77
N GLY A 407 27.30 -2.85 -2.25
CA GLY A 407 27.27 -3.17 -0.81
C GLY A 407 25.88 -3.52 -0.27
N MET A 408 24.86 -3.64 -1.12
CA MET A 408 23.52 -4.15 -0.75
C MET A 408 23.17 -5.40 -1.53
N ILE A 409 22.44 -6.30 -0.87
CA ILE A 409 21.88 -7.50 -1.50
C ILE A 409 20.42 -7.20 -1.86
N ILE A 410 20.22 -6.62 -3.04
CA ILE A 410 18.89 -6.26 -3.51
C ILE A 410 18.26 -7.43 -4.25
N CYS A 411 17.03 -7.76 -3.88
CA CYS A 411 16.14 -8.73 -4.52
C CYS A 411 14.93 -7.97 -5.08
N GLY A 412 14.51 -8.24 -6.30
CA GLY A 412 13.38 -7.49 -6.87
C GLY A 412 12.74 -8.15 -8.07
N LYS A 413 11.63 -7.57 -8.52
CA LYS A 413 10.92 -7.95 -9.74
C LYS A 413 10.43 -6.69 -10.45
N THR A 414 10.73 -6.58 -11.73
CA THR A 414 10.21 -5.54 -12.61
C THR A 414 8.83 -5.92 -13.13
N GLY A 415 8.01 -4.93 -13.40
CA GLY A 415 6.73 -5.05 -14.10
C GLY A 415 6.63 -4.01 -15.20
N SER A 416 6.02 -4.38 -16.31
CA SER A 416 5.50 -3.47 -17.33
C SER A 416 4.05 -3.90 -17.52
N ALA A 417 3.12 -3.01 -17.21
CA ALA A 417 1.71 -3.32 -17.20
C ALA A 417 0.99 -2.44 -18.22
N GLU A 418 0.49 -3.09 -19.26
CA GLU A 418 -0.35 -2.44 -20.25
C GLU A 418 -1.74 -2.22 -19.67
N THR A 419 -2.27 -1.03 -19.86
CA THR A 419 -3.59 -0.61 -19.37
C THR A 419 -4.15 0.49 -20.28
N SER A 420 -5.30 1.06 -19.91
CA SER A 420 -5.90 2.18 -20.64
C SER A 420 -6.14 3.36 -19.71
N LEU A 421 -5.80 4.55 -20.17
CA LEU A 421 -6.11 5.82 -19.51
C LEU A 421 -6.89 6.69 -20.46
N ASN A 422 -8.14 7.03 -20.11
CA ASN A 422 -9.05 7.82 -20.95
C ASN A 422 -9.19 7.26 -22.38
N GLY A 423 -9.24 5.94 -22.53
CA GLY A 423 -9.35 5.26 -23.81
C GLY A 423 -8.04 5.13 -24.61
N ARG A 424 -6.91 5.70 -24.13
CA ARG A 424 -5.59 5.56 -24.73
C ARG A 424 -4.84 4.40 -24.06
N ALA A 425 -4.27 3.50 -24.85
CA ALA A 425 -3.36 2.47 -24.32
C ALA A 425 -2.12 3.13 -23.73
N ILE A 426 -1.76 2.73 -22.51
CA ILE A 426 -0.57 3.19 -21.80
C ILE A 426 0.14 2.01 -21.18
N THR A 427 1.40 2.19 -20.86
CA THR A 427 2.19 1.22 -20.09
C THR A 427 2.66 1.87 -18.77
N ASN A 428 2.46 1.17 -17.66
CA ASN A 428 3.01 1.55 -16.37
C ASN A 428 4.27 0.74 -16.07
N GLY A 429 5.32 1.41 -15.61
CA GLY A 429 6.56 0.77 -15.17
C GLY A 429 6.53 0.50 -13.67
N LEU A 430 6.76 -0.74 -13.25
CA LEU A 430 6.73 -1.14 -11.85
C LEU A 430 8.04 -1.80 -11.42
N PHE A 431 8.37 -1.63 -10.15
CA PHE A 431 9.41 -2.40 -9.47
C PHE A 431 8.97 -2.69 -8.04
N ILE A 432 9.05 -3.94 -7.63
CA ILE A 432 8.93 -4.36 -6.24
C ILE A 432 10.22 -5.02 -5.79
N GLY A 433 10.65 -4.78 -4.56
CA GLY A 433 11.87 -5.41 -4.09
C GLY A 433 12.17 -5.14 -2.62
N PHE A 434 13.23 -5.77 -2.16
CA PHE A 434 13.73 -5.64 -0.80
C PHE A 434 15.26 -5.80 -0.76
N ALA A 435 15.86 -5.36 0.34
CA ALA A 435 17.26 -5.62 0.65
C ALA A 435 17.35 -6.72 1.71
N GLN A 436 18.25 -7.72 1.52
CA GLN A 436 18.41 -8.81 2.50
C GLN A 436 19.25 -8.42 3.71
N ASN A 437 20.20 -7.52 3.53
CA ASN A 437 21.12 -7.08 4.59
C ASN A 437 20.54 -5.94 5.46
N VAL A 438 19.39 -5.37 5.08
CA VAL A 438 18.65 -4.37 5.86
C VAL A 438 17.14 -4.63 5.72
N PRO A 439 16.33 -4.32 6.73
CA PRO A 439 14.94 -4.80 6.78
C PRO A 439 13.98 -3.94 5.94
N TYR A 440 14.35 -3.54 4.72
CA TYR A 440 13.55 -2.64 3.91
C TYR A 440 13.02 -3.30 2.63
N ALA A 441 11.73 -3.15 2.41
CA ALA A 441 11.04 -3.49 1.16
C ALA A 441 10.41 -2.24 0.57
N LEU A 442 10.22 -2.23 -0.75
CA LEU A 442 9.61 -1.11 -1.46
C LEU A 442 8.80 -1.55 -2.69
N CYS A 443 7.92 -0.65 -3.10
CA CYS A 443 7.29 -0.66 -4.41
C CYS A 443 7.45 0.73 -5.05
N VAL A 444 7.75 0.75 -6.35
CA VAL A 444 7.79 1.96 -7.19
C VAL A 444 6.91 1.72 -8.40
N VAL A 445 6.05 2.68 -8.70
CA VAL A 445 5.21 2.73 -9.91
C VAL A 445 5.44 4.04 -10.63
N VAL A 446 5.68 4.01 -11.94
CA VAL A 446 5.73 5.16 -12.84
C VAL A 446 4.64 4.97 -13.88
N GLU A 447 3.69 5.92 -13.95
CA GLU A 447 2.57 5.86 -14.88
C GLU A 447 2.97 6.35 -16.27
N ASP A 448 2.31 5.78 -17.29
CA ASP A 448 2.37 6.27 -18.67
C ASP A 448 3.82 6.48 -19.17
N ILE A 449 4.63 5.43 -19.05
CA ILE A 449 6.03 5.43 -19.52
C ILE A 449 6.07 5.45 -21.04
N ASP A 450 7.17 5.96 -21.61
CA ASP A 450 7.32 6.08 -23.03
C ASP A 450 7.44 4.71 -23.73
N ASP A 451 7.09 4.66 -25.00
CA ASP A 451 7.15 3.44 -25.81
C ASP A 451 8.55 2.81 -25.77
N GLY A 452 8.58 1.49 -25.70
CA GLY A 452 9.82 0.72 -25.59
C GLY A 452 10.48 0.74 -24.20
N GLN A 453 9.94 1.49 -23.24
CA GLN A 453 10.36 1.47 -21.85
C GLN A 453 9.61 0.41 -21.05
N GLY A 454 10.14 0.08 -19.87
CA GLY A 454 9.54 -0.85 -18.92
C GLY A 454 9.96 -0.53 -17.49
N GLY A 455 9.46 -1.29 -16.53
CA GLY A 455 9.82 -1.10 -15.12
C GLY A 455 11.32 -1.20 -14.85
N GLY A 456 12.06 -1.97 -15.65
CA GLY A 456 13.52 -2.07 -15.55
C GLY A 456 14.27 -0.80 -15.96
N SER A 457 13.71 0.02 -16.86
CA SER A 457 14.33 1.28 -17.30
C SER A 457 13.80 2.51 -16.56
N THR A 458 12.62 2.44 -15.93
CA THR A 458 11.94 3.57 -15.29
C THR A 458 11.88 3.42 -13.77
N ALA A 459 11.18 2.42 -13.24
CA ALA A 459 10.97 2.23 -11.80
C ALA A 459 12.21 1.68 -11.08
N ALA A 460 12.99 0.79 -11.72
CA ALA A 460 14.18 0.21 -11.09
C ALA A 460 15.29 1.24 -10.76
N PRO A 461 15.59 2.26 -11.60
CA PRO A 461 16.51 3.33 -11.23
C PRO A 461 16.06 4.17 -10.03
N ILE A 462 14.74 4.42 -9.89
CA ILE A 462 14.17 5.11 -8.73
C ILE A 462 14.34 4.23 -7.49
N ALA A 463 14.03 2.93 -7.58
CA ALA A 463 14.23 1.98 -6.49
C ALA A 463 15.71 1.92 -6.06
N ARG A 464 16.67 1.97 -7.00
CA ARG A 464 18.09 2.06 -6.69
C ARG A 464 18.42 3.30 -5.87
N ASP A 465 17.94 4.47 -6.28
CA ASP A 465 18.20 5.72 -5.58
C ASP A 465 17.64 5.66 -4.14
N ILE A 466 16.44 5.05 -3.96
CA ILE A 466 15.84 4.83 -2.64
C ILE A 466 16.68 3.87 -1.80
N PHE A 467 17.09 2.71 -2.33
CA PHE A 467 17.95 1.77 -1.59
C PHE A 467 19.31 2.38 -1.24
N ALA A 468 19.88 3.19 -2.14
CA ALA A 468 21.14 3.90 -1.86
C ALA A 468 20.97 4.90 -0.70
N TYR A 469 19.85 5.61 -0.62
CA TYR A 469 19.52 6.47 0.52
C TYR A 469 19.41 5.65 1.82
N LEU A 470 18.62 4.57 1.79
CA LEU A 470 18.41 3.68 2.95
C LEU A 470 19.70 3.02 3.46
N LYS A 471 20.69 2.79 2.58
CA LYS A 471 22.01 2.30 2.97
C LYS A 471 22.75 3.29 3.89
N ASN A 472 22.56 4.59 3.65
CA ASN A 472 23.25 5.65 4.39
C ASN A 472 22.51 6.04 5.69
N MET A 473 21.30 5.52 5.92
CA MET A 473 20.56 5.71 7.18
C MET A 473 21.01 4.77 8.31
N GLN A 474 21.95 3.88 8.04
CA GLN A 474 22.59 2.99 9.02
C GLN A 474 23.83 3.68 9.61
#